data_e79fa630a635e57e4405c0471b73c63c
#
_entry.id   e79fa630a635e57e4405c0471b73c63c
#
_cell.length_a   1.000
_cell.length_b   1.000
_cell.length_c   1.000
_cell.angle_alpha   90.00
_cell.angle_beta   90.00
_cell.angle_gamma   90.00
#
_symmetry.space_group_name_H-M   'P 1'
#
loop_
_entity.id
_entity.type
_entity.pdbx_description
1 polymer ?
#
loop_
_entity_poly.entity_id
_entity_poly.type
_entity_poly.pdbx_seq_one_letter_code
_entity_poly.pdbx_strand_id
1 'polypeptide(L)'
;AGNISSTGKDEVVSLSDGTGTGTITLGGTVTSGDITLIGDSGISIAGDITSNKDGSAGAIALTGPVTLTGNVTVTADDHADSTITFNSTSTVNASSSGGQSLTLDTADGAIAMQGAIGGTSSGALSALTVNADGAGTIEIANIGASTVGVTGATAIGNTSTGTITLDGTVYKTTGSQTYEATAGQNIDIINTSGITFTTTNTAVAFNTSGVDLANNGTTTINTGTGAGDVTFAGALESNGGSNDLLVITSGGGDVLFTGAVGATNALGGLDINSSAGDGDITFSSTIGNSNAGVVGTTAIGGTDTEDVNLAGLIYKFDGGTTITAADGDNIKLTGTGNVTFTTAADAIEFATGHIHLGDGSNLVVDTGATGGNITIAEVAGTSQETVTLDAGTGTTSVGVIGSGTEIGTLLIGSDENGGITLNGAITTDGVVTLDGPVTLATGAITITTADDNINLQGTVDGTQALTLASGSGALTVNGAIGSGTNKALTSLTVNSSGAGTIEIANIGTTSAAGVTGATAIGNNNTGTLTLDGTVYTTNAATYTAATGENIDLTGGATTTFTSSNDDITFGTATVEMANGSNLKIDTDTLGGAIDLTSGVMGTSSENITLTAGTGTVAIGAVGTGTEIADV
;
A
#
# COMPACT_ATOMS: atom_id res chain seq x y z
N ALA A 1 -23.77 -54.79 14.35
CA ALA A 1 -25.22 -54.69 14.20
C ALA A 1 -25.54 -54.45 12.73
N GLY A 2 -26.67 -55.01 12.26
CA GLY A 2 -27.19 -54.70 10.92
C GLY A 2 -27.80 -53.30 10.89
N ASN A 3 -28.51 -52.96 9.80
CA ASN A 3 -29.20 -51.70 9.68
C ASN A 3 -30.29 -51.55 10.77
N ILE A 4 -30.41 -50.37 11.33
CA ILE A 4 -31.48 -49.99 12.25
C ILE A 4 -32.39 -49.03 11.48
N SER A 5 -33.65 -49.42 11.29
CA SER A 5 -34.66 -48.58 10.67
C SER A 5 -35.94 -48.62 11.45
N SER A 6 -36.53 -47.47 11.72
CA SER A 6 -37.91 -47.38 12.21
C SER A 6 -38.89 -47.49 11.06
N THR A 7 -40.08 -48.06 11.32
CA THR A 7 -41.15 -48.17 10.34
C THR A 7 -42.07 -46.95 10.35
N GLY A 8 -42.04 -46.16 11.40
CA GLY A 8 -42.75 -44.87 11.56
C GLY A 8 -41.79 -43.70 11.50
N LYS A 9 -42.19 -42.63 10.82
CA LYS A 9 -41.34 -41.44 10.63
C LYS A 9 -41.19 -40.55 11.90
N ASP A 10 -42.06 -40.74 12.88
CA ASP A 10 -42.02 -40.05 14.18
C ASP A 10 -41.38 -40.86 15.32
N GLU A 11 -40.80 -42.03 14.97
CA GLU A 11 -40.13 -42.86 15.97
C GLU A 11 -38.75 -42.33 16.35
N VAL A 12 -38.32 -42.63 17.57
CA VAL A 12 -37.05 -42.22 18.12
C VAL A 12 -36.11 -43.41 18.26
N VAL A 13 -34.89 -43.28 17.78
CA VAL A 13 -33.78 -44.19 18.11
C VAL A 13 -32.91 -43.49 19.16
N SER A 14 -32.93 -44.03 20.37
CA SER A 14 -32.03 -43.58 21.45
C SER A 14 -31.17 -44.73 21.92
N LEU A 15 -29.87 -44.64 21.70
CA LEU A 15 -28.86 -45.60 22.14
C LEU A 15 -27.95 -44.95 23.17
N SER A 16 -27.77 -45.59 24.32
CA SER A 16 -26.84 -45.16 25.34
C SER A 16 -26.08 -46.37 25.87
N ASP A 17 -24.77 -46.21 26.10
CA ASP A 17 -23.97 -47.23 26.77
C ASP A 17 -24.15 -47.22 28.30
N GLY A 18 -24.99 -46.30 28.82
CA GLY A 18 -25.24 -46.05 30.24
C GLY A 18 -24.06 -45.39 30.89
N THR A 19 -23.81 -45.68 32.17
CA THR A 19 -22.67 -45.17 32.93
C THR A 19 -21.45 -46.14 32.87
N GLY A 20 -21.38 -46.97 31.83
CA GLY A 20 -20.38 -48.01 31.70
C GLY A 20 -19.18 -47.64 30.82
N THR A 21 -18.30 -48.62 30.65
CA THR A 21 -17.15 -48.53 29.74
C THR A 21 -17.46 -49.13 28.36
N GLY A 22 -18.73 -49.20 27.97
CA GLY A 22 -19.18 -49.76 26.72
C GLY A 22 -19.00 -48.78 25.54
N THR A 23 -18.93 -49.33 24.32
CA THR A 23 -18.88 -48.58 23.06
C THR A 23 -20.12 -48.88 22.25
N ILE A 24 -20.76 -47.83 21.71
CA ILE A 24 -21.83 -48.00 20.70
C ILE A 24 -21.16 -48.31 19.36
N THR A 25 -21.51 -49.42 18.74
CA THR A 25 -20.99 -49.82 17.41
C THR A 25 -22.14 -49.93 16.39
N LEU A 26 -22.13 -49.02 15.41
CA LEU A 26 -23.06 -48.98 14.29
C LEU A 26 -22.36 -49.52 13.04
N GLY A 27 -22.62 -50.81 12.70
CA GLY A 27 -22.02 -51.46 11.52
C GLY A 27 -22.82 -51.29 10.24
N GLY A 28 -23.96 -50.64 10.28
CA GLY A 28 -24.85 -50.38 9.16
C GLY A 28 -25.52 -49.02 9.28
N THR A 29 -26.50 -48.76 8.41
CA THR A 29 -27.24 -47.48 8.41
C THR A 29 -28.23 -47.40 9.57
N VAL A 30 -28.46 -46.15 10.05
CA VAL A 30 -29.50 -45.80 11.03
C VAL A 30 -30.48 -44.85 10.37
N THR A 31 -31.75 -45.18 10.34
CA THR A 31 -32.81 -44.31 9.79
C THR A 31 -33.98 -44.25 10.78
N SER A 32 -34.34 -43.05 11.27
CA SER A 32 -35.41 -42.85 12.24
C SER A 32 -35.93 -41.41 12.18
N GLY A 33 -36.99 -41.08 12.92
CA GLY A 33 -37.43 -39.69 13.11
C GLY A 33 -36.38 -38.86 13.86
N ASP A 34 -36.18 -39.15 15.15
CA ASP A 34 -35.06 -38.57 15.92
C ASP A 34 -34.01 -39.62 16.26
N ILE A 35 -32.76 -39.24 16.32
CA ILE A 35 -31.64 -40.14 16.62
C ILE A 35 -30.75 -39.53 17.72
N THR A 36 -30.63 -40.23 18.83
CA THR A 36 -29.76 -39.84 19.92
C THR A 36 -28.77 -40.95 20.23
N LEU A 37 -27.47 -40.65 20.18
CA LEU A 37 -26.40 -41.61 20.48
C LEU A 37 -25.55 -41.04 21.63
N ILE A 38 -25.50 -41.75 22.77
CA ILE A 38 -24.72 -41.40 23.93
C ILE A 38 -23.74 -42.51 24.26
N GLY A 39 -22.48 -42.32 23.93
CA GLY A 39 -21.41 -43.27 24.16
C GLY A 39 -20.26 -42.65 24.92
N ASP A 40 -20.28 -42.74 26.27
CA ASP A 40 -19.25 -42.12 27.12
C ASP A 40 -17.83 -42.64 26.83
N SER A 41 -17.72 -43.91 26.43
CA SER A 41 -16.45 -44.54 26.04
C SER A 41 -16.19 -44.53 24.54
N GLY A 42 -17.19 -44.20 23.73
CA GLY A 42 -17.06 -44.02 22.28
C GLY A 42 -18.23 -44.52 21.46
N ILE A 43 -18.32 -43.96 20.26
CA ILE A 43 -19.30 -44.32 19.23
C ILE A 43 -18.53 -44.66 17.94
N SER A 44 -18.64 -45.90 17.47
CA SER A 44 -18.03 -46.39 16.21
C SER A 44 -19.09 -46.45 15.12
N ILE A 45 -18.86 -45.76 13.99
CA ILE A 45 -19.85 -45.62 12.92
C ILE A 45 -19.23 -46.07 11.59
N ALA A 46 -19.91 -47.02 10.92
CA ALA A 46 -19.51 -47.54 9.61
C ALA A 46 -20.49 -47.18 8.49
N GLY A 47 -21.73 -46.83 8.81
CA GLY A 47 -22.80 -46.54 7.84
C GLY A 47 -23.49 -45.20 8.12
N ASP A 48 -24.30 -44.77 7.19
CA ASP A 48 -24.98 -43.48 7.21
C ASP A 48 -26.05 -43.39 8.31
N ILE A 49 -26.27 -42.17 8.77
CA ILE A 49 -27.29 -41.81 9.77
C ILE A 49 -28.26 -40.82 9.14
N THR A 50 -29.55 -41.19 9.10
CA THR A 50 -30.58 -40.35 8.44
C THR A 50 -31.75 -40.15 9.37
N SER A 51 -32.05 -38.88 9.67
CA SER A 51 -33.37 -38.51 10.20
C SER A 51 -34.37 -38.36 9.04
N ASN A 52 -35.56 -38.96 9.21
CA ASN A 52 -36.62 -38.97 8.18
C ASN A 52 -37.98 -38.60 8.77
N LYS A 53 -38.04 -37.69 9.72
CA LYS A 53 -39.23 -37.26 10.42
C LYS A 53 -40.23 -36.59 9.44
N ASP A 54 -41.51 -36.89 9.55
CA ASP A 54 -42.53 -36.41 8.59
C ASP A 54 -43.23 -35.15 9.12
N GLY A 55 -42.98 -34.01 8.43
CA GLY A 55 -43.66 -32.72 8.70
C GLY A 55 -43.31 -32.04 10.01
N SER A 56 -42.21 -32.43 10.67
CA SER A 56 -41.67 -31.79 11.85
C SER A 56 -40.14 -31.96 11.90
N ALA A 57 -39.45 -31.11 12.69
CA ALA A 57 -38.00 -31.16 12.77
C ALA A 57 -37.47 -32.53 13.27
N GLY A 58 -36.47 -33.05 12.56
CA GLY A 58 -35.73 -34.26 12.96
C GLY A 58 -34.40 -33.88 13.60
N ALA A 59 -34.09 -34.44 14.76
CA ALA A 59 -32.85 -34.17 15.49
C ALA A 59 -31.92 -35.37 15.44
N ILE A 60 -30.64 -35.13 15.13
CA ILE A 60 -29.54 -36.10 15.26
C ILE A 60 -28.55 -35.58 16.27
N ALA A 61 -28.43 -36.22 17.42
CA ALA A 61 -27.53 -35.80 18.50
C ALA A 61 -26.55 -36.91 18.90
N LEU A 62 -25.24 -36.58 18.88
CA LEU A 62 -24.17 -37.47 19.30
C LEU A 62 -23.46 -36.88 20.52
N THR A 63 -23.24 -37.73 21.52
CA THR A 63 -22.52 -37.38 22.74
C THR A 63 -21.44 -38.42 23.02
N GLY A 64 -20.21 -38.00 23.11
CA GLY A 64 -19.02 -38.83 23.36
C GLY A 64 -18.15 -39.01 22.09
N PRO A 65 -16.93 -39.53 22.24
CA PRO A 65 -15.96 -39.67 21.17
C PRO A 65 -16.48 -40.54 19.98
N VAL A 66 -16.39 -40.02 18.76
CA VAL A 66 -16.84 -40.69 17.54
C VAL A 66 -15.64 -41.20 16.76
N THR A 67 -15.68 -42.47 16.33
CA THR A 67 -14.72 -43.07 15.40
C THR A 67 -15.44 -43.54 14.13
N LEU A 68 -15.05 -43.00 12.99
CA LEU A 68 -15.54 -43.42 11.69
C LEU A 68 -14.76 -44.67 11.21
N THR A 69 -15.44 -45.75 10.93
CA THR A 69 -14.86 -46.98 10.37
C THR A 69 -15.28 -47.21 8.91
N GLY A 70 -16.14 -46.37 8.36
CA GLY A 70 -16.53 -46.21 6.95
C GLY A 70 -16.66 -44.72 6.61
N ASN A 71 -16.85 -44.43 5.34
CA ASN A 71 -17.31 -43.10 4.92
C ASN A 71 -18.75 -42.94 5.43
N VAL A 72 -19.05 -41.82 6.07
CA VAL A 72 -20.33 -41.61 6.74
C VAL A 72 -20.97 -40.32 6.24
N THR A 73 -22.26 -40.43 5.88
CA THR A 73 -23.13 -39.29 5.68
C THR A 73 -24.16 -39.22 6.83
N VAL A 74 -24.27 -38.06 7.47
CA VAL A 74 -25.30 -37.77 8.47
C VAL A 74 -26.23 -36.74 7.87
N THR A 75 -27.51 -37.17 7.63
CA THR A 75 -28.51 -36.32 6.98
C THR A 75 -29.68 -36.08 7.93
N ALA A 76 -29.98 -34.83 8.27
CA ALA A 76 -31.27 -34.47 8.86
C ALA A 76 -32.27 -34.18 7.74
N ASP A 77 -33.59 -34.32 8.05
CA ASP A 77 -34.63 -34.05 7.08
C ASP A 77 -34.71 -32.55 6.66
N ASP A 78 -35.58 -32.27 5.67
CA ASP A 78 -35.72 -30.95 5.04
C ASP A 78 -36.60 -29.95 5.84
N HIS A 79 -36.64 -30.04 7.16
CA HIS A 79 -37.35 -29.10 8.01
C HIS A 79 -36.40 -28.02 8.59
N ALA A 80 -36.80 -26.76 8.59
CA ALA A 80 -35.98 -25.61 9.03
C ALA A 80 -35.45 -25.73 10.46
N ASP A 81 -36.14 -26.47 11.32
CA ASP A 81 -35.70 -26.67 12.73
C ASP A 81 -34.97 -28.00 12.93
N SER A 82 -34.64 -28.73 11.86
CA SER A 82 -33.88 -29.99 11.93
C SER A 82 -32.43 -29.69 12.37
N THR A 83 -31.83 -30.57 13.17
CA THR A 83 -30.49 -30.31 13.71
C THR A 83 -29.58 -31.52 13.61
N ILE A 84 -28.30 -31.27 13.36
CA ILE A 84 -27.21 -32.22 13.57
C ILE A 84 -26.31 -31.66 14.62
N THR A 85 -26.18 -32.33 15.77
CA THR A 85 -25.36 -31.87 16.88
C THR A 85 -24.35 -32.94 17.31
N PHE A 86 -23.08 -32.59 17.22
CA PHE A 86 -21.99 -33.28 17.89
C PHE A 86 -21.54 -32.42 19.07
N ASN A 87 -21.84 -32.82 20.29
CA ASN A 87 -21.56 -31.97 21.45
C ASN A 87 -20.04 -31.83 21.74
N SER A 88 -19.67 -31.01 22.69
CA SER A 88 -18.25 -30.69 23.00
C SER A 88 -17.37 -31.89 23.37
N THR A 89 -17.96 -33.03 23.78
CA THR A 89 -17.24 -34.30 24.04
C THR A 89 -17.16 -35.18 22.80
N SER A 90 -17.88 -34.85 21.74
CA SER A 90 -17.97 -35.66 20.50
C SER A 90 -16.82 -35.32 19.55
N THR A 91 -15.58 -35.61 19.94
CA THR A 91 -14.47 -35.57 18.97
C THR A 91 -14.72 -36.59 17.86
N VAL A 92 -14.51 -36.18 16.60
CA VAL A 92 -14.72 -37.07 15.44
C VAL A 92 -13.39 -37.44 14.83
N ASN A 93 -13.08 -38.74 14.80
CA ASN A 93 -11.83 -39.26 14.25
C ASN A 93 -12.10 -40.36 13.23
N ALA A 94 -11.27 -40.46 12.20
CA ALA A 94 -11.20 -41.63 11.34
C ALA A 94 -10.53 -42.78 12.08
N SER A 95 -10.85 -44.03 11.76
CA SER A 95 -10.19 -45.20 12.32
C SER A 95 -8.73 -45.36 11.86
N SER A 96 -8.37 -44.70 10.78
CA SER A 96 -7.02 -44.55 10.25
C SER A 96 -6.87 -43.20 9.57
N SER A 97 -5.73 -42.54 9.72
CA SER A 97 -5.49 -41.22 9.17
C SER A 97 -5.70 -41.20 7.64
N GLY A 98 -6.58 -40.31 7.16
CA GLY A 98 -6.95 -40.19 5.77
C GLY A 98 -7.80 -41.34 5.22
N GLY A 99 -8.39 -42.17 6.11
CA GLY A 99 -9.12 -43.35 5.70
C GLY A 99 -10.60 -43.15 5.45
N GLN A 100 -11.26 -42.27 6.21
CA GLN A 100 -12.71 -42.08 6.16
C GLN A 100 -13.09 -40.62 5.99
N SER A 101 -14.21 -40.38 5.27
CA SER A 101 -14.80 -39.04 5.10
C SER A 101 -16.06 -38.90 5.97
N LEU A 102 -16.37 -37.63 6.29
CA LEU A 102 -17.63 -37.24 6.92
C LEU A 102 -18.34 -36.20 6.06
N THR A 103 -19.62 -36.46 5.81
CA THR A 103 -20.55 -35.49 5.23
C THR A 103 -21.67 -35.24 6.23
N LEU A 104 -21.94 -33.98 6.53
CA LEU A 104 -23.10 -33.53 7.31
C LEU A 104 -24.00 -32.72 6.39
N ASP A 105 -25.28 -32.99 6.40
CA ASP A 105 -26.22 -32.40 5.47
C ASP A 105 -27.56 -32.13 6.14
N THR A 106 -27.98 -30.88 6.17
CA THR A 106 -29.33 -30.45 6.55
C THR A 106 -29.91 -29.58 5.44
N ALA A 107 -31.20 -29.70 5.12
CA ALA A 107 -31.81 -28.83 4.12
C ALA A 107 -31.85 -27.35 4.62
N ASP A 108 -32.58 -27.12 5.72
CA ASP A 108 -32.76 -25.74 6.28
C ASP A 108 -32.34 -25.64 7.73
N GLY A 109 -31.83 -26.71 8.32
CA GLY A 109 -31.57 -26.82 9.75
C GLY A 109 -30.16 -26.45 10.16
N ALA A 110 -29.89 -26.46 11.47
CA ALA A 110 -28.60 -26.11 12.02
C ALA A 110 -27.67 -27.33 12.19
N ILE A 111 -26.37 -27.12 11.95
CA ILE A 111 -25.29 -28.09 12.23
C ILE A 111 -24.36 -27.50 13.27
N ALA A 112 -24.16 -28.22 14.38
CA ALA A 112 -23.21 -27.84 15.42
C ALA A 112 -22.17 -28.94 15.65
N MET A 113 -20.92 -28.66 15.29
CA MET A 113 -19.76 -29.49 15.54
C MET A 113 -18.93 -28.90 16.67
N GLN A 114 -19.34 -29.14 17.92
CA GLN A 114 -18.71 -28.54 19.11
C GLN A 114 -17.47 -29.30 19.59
N GLY A 115 -17.25 -30.53 19.13
CA GLY A 115 -16.07 -31.31 19.41
C GLY A 115 -15.04 -31.24 18.27
N ALA A 116 -13.77 -31.46 18.59
CA ALA A 116 -12.71 -31.40 17.58
C ALA A 116 -12.81 -32.51 16.53
N ILE A 117 -12.49 -32.17 15.28
CA ILE A 117 -12.50 -33.09 14.12
C ILE A 117 -11.07 -33.50 13.81
N GLY A 118 -10.75 -34.81 13.82
CA GLY A 118 -9.44 -35.35 13.45
C GLY A 118 -8.31 -34.97 14.40
N GLY A 119 -8.61 -34.64 15.66
CA GLY A 119 -7.64 -34.08 16.61
C GLY A 119 -6.58 -35.08 17.16
N THR A 120 -6.64 -36.37 16.80
CA THR A 120 -5.65 -37.37 17.21
C THR A 120 -4.64 -37.66 16.09
N SER A 121 -3.46 -38.16 16.48
CA SER A 121 -2.35 -38.40 15.54
C SER A 121 -2.64 -39.40 14.41
N SER A 122 -3.67 -40.23 14.55
CA SER A 122 -4.10 -41.23 13.56
C SER A 122 -5.56 -41.04 13.14
N GLY A 123 -6.23 -39.98 13.57
CA GLY A 123 -7.66 -39.76 13.41
C GLY A 123 -8.07 -38.77 12.31
N ALA A 124 -7.12 -38.29 11.51
CA ALA A 124 -7.44 -37.33 10.43
C ALA A 124 -8.42 -37.95 9.41
N LEU A 125 -9.45 -37.19 9.02
CA LEU A 125 -10.40 -37.58 8.00
C LEU A 125 -9.77 -37.48 6.59
N SER A 126 -10.29 -38.25 5.64
CA SER A 126 -9.91 -38.08 4.22
C SER A 126 -10.57 -36.87 3.57
N ALA A 127 -11.79 -36.51 3.98
CA ALA A 127 -12.48 -35.29 3.57
C ALA A 127 -13.56 -34.91 4.60
N LEU A 128 -13.92 -33.64 4.64
CA LEU A 128 -15.02 -33.11 5.44
C LEU A 128 -15.92 -32.25 4.57
N THR A 129 -17.21 -32.53 4.56
CA THR A 129 -18.22 -31.70 3.91
C THR A 129 -19.33 -31.39 4.92
N VAL A 130 -19.68 -30.12 5.09
CA VAL A 130 -20.75 -29.69 5.99
C VAL A 130 -21.66 -28.74 5.24
N ASN A 131 -22.89 -29.14 4.96
CA ASN A 131 -23.88 -28.37 4.23
C ASN A 131 -25.09 -28.09 5.09
N ALA A 132 -25.51 -26.83 5.15
CA ALA A 132 -26.80 -26.43 5.68
C ALA A 132 -27.46 -25.54 4.63
N ASP A 133 -28.43 -26.07 3.91
CA ASP A 133 -29.13 -25.34 2.86
C ASP A 133 -30.19 -24.40 3.43
N GLY A 134 -30.80 -23.57 2.60
CA GLY A 134 -31.99 -22.79 2.92
C GLY A 134 -31.91 -21.78 4.07
N ALA A 135 -30.76 -21.31 4.46
CA ALA A 135 -30.45 -20.44 5.59
C ALA A 135 -30.16 -21.17 6.93
N GLY A 136 -29.97 -22.48 6.91
CA GLY A 136 -29.44 -23.23 8.05
C GLY A 136 -28.07 -22.71 8.48
N THR A 137 -27.78 -22.75 9.78
CA THR A 137 -26.51 -22.27 10.33
C THR A 137 -25.52 -23.38 10.60
N ILE A 138 -24.23 -23.07 10.52
CA ILE A 138 -23.16 -24.01 10.82
C ILE A 138 -22.28 -23.45 11.92
N GLU A 139 -22.02 -24.26 12.97
CA GLU A 139 -21.02 -23.99 14.02
C GLU A 139 -19.94 -25.07 13.96
N ILE A 140 -18.68 -24.66 13.85
CA ILE A 140 -17.50 -25.57 13.78
C ILE A 140 -16.48 -25.16 14.82
N ALA A 141 -16.18 -26.10 15.74
CA ALA A 141 -15.03 -26.00 16.64
C ALA A 141 -13.71 -26.31 15.90
N ASN A 142 -12.75 -26.93 16.54
CA ASN A 142 -11.44 -27.21 15.93
C ASN A 142 -11.50 -28.27 14.82
N ILE A 143 -10.76 -28.03 13.74
CA ILE A 143 -10.38 -29.05 12.75
C ILE A 143 -8.88 -29.33 12.93
N GLY A 144 -8.56 -30.53 13.44
CA GLY A 144 -7.21 -30.85 13.88
C GLY A 144 -6.89 -30.32 15.28
N ALA A 145 -5.63 -30.36 15.60
CA ALA A 145 -5.04 -29.83 16.84
C ALA A 145 -3.54 -29.56 16.57
N SER A 146 -2.61 -30.17 17.30
CA SER A 146 -1.20 -30.23 16.91
C SER A 146 -0.99 -31.03 15.62
N THR A 147 -1.90 -31.95 15.29
CA THR A 147 -1.90 -32.78 14.08
C THR A 147 -2.98 -32.31 13.09
N VAL A 148 -2.84 -32.73 11.84
CA VAL A 148 -3.82 -32.48 10.77
C VAL A 148 -5.15 -33.14 11.12
N GLY A 149 -6.26 -32.41 10.94
CA GLY A 149 -7.62 -32.92 11.16
C GLY A 149 -8.26 -33.54 9.92
N VAL A 150 -7.94 -33.03 8.72
CA VAL A 150 -8.42 -33.53 7.42
C VAL A 150 -7.25 -33.56 6.44
N THR A 151 -7.05 -34.69 5.76
CA THR A 151 -5.96 -34.85 4.78
C THR A 151 -6.34 -34.39 3.38
N GLY A 152 -7.61 -34.44 3.02
CA GLY A 152 -8.14 -33.96 1.75
C GLY A 152 -8.88 -32.63 1.86
N ALA A 153 -9.86 -32.41 0.98
CA ALA A 153 -10.63 -31.19 0.97
C ALA A 153 -11.56 -31.05 2.19
N THR A 154 -11.67 -29.83 2.67
CA THR A 154 -12.66 -29.41 3.67
C THR A 154 -13.56 -28.37 3.03
N ALA A 155 -14.88 -28.61 3.01
CA ALA A 155 -15.89 -27.71 2.50
C ALA A 155 -16.95 -27.47 3.59
N ILE A 156 -17.07 -26.23 4.06
CA ILE A 156 -17.99 -25.81 5.10
C ILE A 156 -18.98 -24.81 4.50
N GLY A 157 -20.23 -25.22 4.42
CA GLY A 157 -21.31 -24.44 3.83
C GLY A 157 -21.31 -24.46 2.30
N ASN A 158 -22.24 -23.72 1.74
CA ASN A 158 -22.45 -23.52 0.30
C ASN A 158 -23.24 -22.22 0.04
N THR A 159 -23.56 -21.91 -1.20
CA THR A 159 -24.29 -20.69 -1.60
C THR A 159 -25.69 -20.54 -1.00
N SER A 160 -26.23 -21.54 -0.32
CA SER A 160 -27.52 -21.51 0.36
C SER A 160 -27.43 -21.49 1.89
N THR A 161 -26.22 -21.74 2.45
CA THR A 161 -25.98 -21.76 3.89
C THR A 161 -26.18 -20.37 4.51
N GLY A 162 -26.77 -20.32 5.68
CA GLY A 162 -26.85 -19.11 6.50
C GLY A 162 -25.50 -18.74 7.10
N THR A 163 -25.49 -18.20 8.32
CA THR A 163 -24.24 -17.84 9.00
C THR A 163 -23.40 -19.07 9.34
N ILE A 164 -22.10 -18.98 9.11
CA ILE A 164 -21.09 -19.95 9.56
C ILE A 164 -20.35 -19.35 10.75
N THR A 165 -20.33 -20.05 11.88
CA THR A 165 -19.59 -19.65 13.10
C THR A 165 -18.38 -20.54 13.28
N LEU A 166 -17.21 -19.94 13.32
CA LEU A 166 -15.94 -20.62 13.58
C LEU A 166 -15.46 -20.23 14.99
N ASP A 167 -15.67 -21.10 15.98
CA ASP A 167 -15.33 -20.87 17.39
C ASP A 167 -14.07 -21.61 17.86
N GLY A 168 -13.48 -22.42 16.99
CA GLY A 168 -12.22 -23.10 17.24
C GLY A 168 -11.01 -22.17 17.22
N THR A 169 -9.87 -22.70 17.68
CA THR A 169 -8.57 -22.01 17.59
C THR A 169 -7.68 -22.58 16.48
N VAL A 170 -8.01 -23.76 15.95
CA VAL A 170 -7.19 -24.47 14.96
C VAL A 170 -8.07 -25.05 13.85
N TYR A 171 -7.77 -24.71 12.62
CA TYR A 171 -8.32 -25.26 11.38
C TYR A 171 -7.17 -25.77 10.52
N LYS A 172 -6.73 -27.01 10.78
CA LYS A 172 -5.50 -27.57 10.20
C LYS A 172 -5.79 -28.75 9.29
N THR A 173 -5.51 -28.58 8.01
CA THR A 173 -5.70 -29.60 6.98
C THR A 173 -4.44 -29.79 6.13
N THR A 174 -4.35 -30.86 5.36
CA THR A 174 -3.36 -30.96 4.28
C THR A 174 -3.96 -30.42 2.97
N GLY A 175 -5.24 -30.75 2.70
CA GLY A 175 -5.99 -30.26 1.54
C GLY A 175 -6.56 -28.84 1.76
N SER A 176 -7.24 -28.34 0.74
CA SER A 176 -7.86 -27.01 0.73
C SER A 176 -8.99 -26.88 1.77
N GLN A 177 -9.21 -25.66 2.21
CA GLN A 177 -10.32 -25.26 3.07
C GLN A 177 -11.18 -24.25 2.31
N THR A 178 -12.46 -24.52 2.21
CA THR A 178 -13.45 -23.63 1.60
C THR A 178 -14.56 -23.37 2.61
N TYR A 179 -14.87 -22.11 2.83
CA TYR A 179 -15.95 -21.64 3.68
C TYR A 179 -16.88 -20.80 2.81
N GLU A 180 -18.16 -21.17 2.74
CA GLU A 180 -19.10 -20.49 1.84
C GLU A 180 -20.47 -20.32 2.50
N ALA A 181 -20.95 -19.10 2.55
CA ALA A 181 -22.30 -18.78 3.01
C ALA A 181 -23.05 -17.98 1.93
N THR A 182 -24.36 -17.89 2.05
CA THR A 182 -25.21 -17.10 1.15
C THR A 182 -24.76 -15.64 1.14
N ALA A 183 -24.82 -15.00 -0.01
CA ALA A 183 -24.54 -13.57 -0.14
C ALA A 183 -25.38 -12.74 0.86
N GLY A 184 -24.71 -11.90 1.66
CA GLY A 184 -25.34 -11.11 2.71
C GLY A 184 -25.43 -11.81 4.07
N GLN A 185 -24.98 -13.05 4.18
CA GLN A 185 -24.68 -13.73 5.45
C GLN A 185 -23.18 -13.64 5.74
N ASN A 186 -22.76 -13.92 6.98
CA ASN A 186 -21.38 -13.81 7.39
C ASN A 186 -20.74 -15.16 7.74
N ILE A 187 -19.43 -15.19 7.63
CA ILE A 187 -18.58 -16.19 8.25
C ILE A 187 -17.98 -15.52 9.49
N ASP A 188 -18.52 -15.85 10.66
CA ASP A 188 -18.15 -15.24 11.93
C ASP A 188 -17.01 -16.04 12.56
N ILE A 189 -15.85 -15.44 12.64
CA ILE A 189 -14.69 -15.96 13.37
C ILE A 189 -14.75 -15.37 14.78
N ILE A 190 -15.15 -16.15 15.79
CA ILE A 190 -15.53 -15.60 17.09
C ILE A 190 -14.54 -15.85 18.25
N ASN A 191 -13.51 -16.65 18.03
CA ASN A 191 -12.56 -16.99 19.12
C ASN A 191 -11.54 -15.87 19.34
N THR A 192 -11.58 -15.27 20.53
CA THR A 192 -10.69 -14.16 20.93
C THR A 192 -9.28 -14.58 21.35
N SER A 193 -9.00 -15.88 21.45
CA SER A 193 -7.67 -16.39 21.86
C SER A 193 -6.68 -16.53 20.69
N GLY A 194 -7.12 -16.14 19.49
CA GLY A 194 -6.38 -16.31 18.24
C GLY A 194 -6.76 -17.60 17.51
N ILE A 195 -6.84 -17.50 16.19
CA ILE A 195 -7.26 -18.57 15.29
C ILE A 195 -6.19 -18.80 14.23
N THR A 196 -5.93 -20.08 13.92
CA THR A 196 -4.98 -20.45 12.89
C THR A 196 -5.61 -21.37 11.85
N PHE A 197 -5.63 -20.93 10.61
CA PHE A 197 -5.91 -21.74 9.42
C PHE A 197 -4.59 -22.23 8.84
N THR A 198 -4.43 -23.53 8.67
CA THR A 198 -3.20 -24.10 8.09
C THR A 198 -3.54 -25.13 7.04
N THR A 199 -2.94 -25.01 5.87
CA THR A 199 -2.96 -26.02 4.81
C THR A 199 -1.54 -26.43 4.43
N THR A 200 -1.39 -27.35 3.50
CA THR A 200 -0.07 -27.74 2.98
C THR A 200 -0.02 -27.45 1.48
N ASN A 201 0.37 -26.25 1.11
CA ASN A 201 0.47 -25.77 -0.26
C ASN A 201 -0.87 -25.86 -1.03
N THR A 202 -1.97 -25.63 -0.32
CA THR A 202 -3.33 -25.66 -0.89
C THR A 202 -4.15 -24.48 -0.34
N ALA A 203 -5.19 -24.09 -1.08
CA ALA A 203 -5.92 -22.86 -0.83
C ALA A 203 -6.74 -22.84 0.47
N VAL A 204 -6.92 -21.63 1.02
CA VAL A 204 -7.96 -21.26 1.98
C VAL A 204 -8.85 -20.20 1.34
N ALA A 205 -10.14 -20.51 1.17
CA ALA A 205 -11.07 -19.62 0.50
C ALA A 205 -12.31 -19.33 1.35
N PHE A 206 -12.64 -18.05 1.50
CA PHE A 206 -13.89 -17.54 2.06
C PHE A 206 -14.71 -16.97 0.90
N ASN A 207 -15.71 -17.74 0.46
CA ASN A 207 -16.46 -17.47 -0.78
C ASN A 207 -17.79 -16.77 -0.49
N THR A 208 -18.17 -15.86 -1.39
CA THR A 208 -19.50 -15.23 -1.54
C THR A 208 -19.91 -14.30 -0.39
N SER A 209 -19.67 -14.66 0.87
CA SER A 209 -20.11 -13.95 2.08
C SER A 209 -19.03 -13.03 2.66
N GLY A 210 -19.44 -12.12 3.53
CA GLY A 210 -18.51 -11.36 4.37
C GLY A 210 -17.82 -12.25 5.41
N VAL A 211 -16.67 -11.79 5.91
CA VAL A 211 -15.96 -12.41 7.03
C VAL A 211 -15.85 -11.38 8.15
N ASP A 212 -16.35 -11.75 9.33
CA ASP A 212 -16.23 -10.95 10.55
C ASP A 212 -15.20 -11.57 11.49
N LEU A 213 -14.12 -10.84 11.75
CA LEU A 213 -13.06 -11.27 12.68
C LEU A 213 -13.46 -11.01 14.13
N ALA A 214 -13.07 -11.91 15.03
CA ALA A 214 -13.35 -11.78 16.46
C ALA A 214 -12.64 -10.58 17.10
N ASN A 215 -13.33 -9.86 17.93
CA ASN A 215 -12.82 -8.71 18.65
C ASN A 215 -11.63 -9.08 19.57
N ASN A 216 -10.49 -8.38 19.41
CA ASN A 216 -9.22 -8.56 20.12
C ASN A 216 -8.48 -9.88 19.82
N GLY A 217 -8.75 -10.53 18.70
CA GLY A 217 -8.08 -11.77 18.27
C GLY A 217 -7.01 -11.54 17.21
N THR A 218 -6.17 -12.55 17.01
CA THR A 218 -5.31 -12.67 15.84
C THR A 218 -5.81 -13.82 14.98
N THR A 219 -6.17 -13.55 13.74
CA THR A 219 -6.46 -14.57 12.74
C THR A 219 -5.23 -14.77 11.86
N THR A 220 -4.67 -15.98 11.91
CA THR A 220 -3.50 -16.35 11.11
C THR A 220 -3.91 -17.35 10.03
N ILE A 221 -3.54 -17.08 8.79
CA ILE A 221 -3.71 -18.01 7.67
C ILE A 221 -2.33 -18.36 7.12
N ASN A 222 -2.00 -19.64 7.12
CA ASN A 222 -0.72 -20.14 6.61
C ASN A 222 -0.96 -21.30 5.65
N THR A 223 -0.73 -21.09 4.38
CA THR A 223 -0.93 -22.12 3.35
C THR A 223 0.35 -22.89 3.01
N GLY A 224 1.45 -22.65 3.72
CA GLY A 224 2.74 -23.30 3.51
C GLY A 224 3.68 -22.46 2.64
N THR A 225 4.70 -23.09 2.07
CA THR A 225 5.73 -22.42 1.25
C THR A 225 5.52 -22.58 -0.27
N GLY A 226 4.49 -23.30 -0.68
CA GLY A 226 4.13 -23.50 -2.10
C GLY A 226 2.91 -22.66 -2.49
N ALA A 227 2.33 -22.95 -3.66
CA ALA A 227 1.22 -22.19 -4.25
C ALA A 227 -0.15 -22.51 -3.60
N GLY A 228 -0.37 -22.03 -2.39
CA GLY A 228 -1.66 -22.14 -1.69
C GLY A 228 -2.33 -20.78 -1.57
N ASP A 229 -3.29 -20.50 -2.45
CA ASP A 229 -3.97 -19.20 -2.52
C ASP A 229 -4.83 -18.91 -1.29
N VAL A 230 -4.97 -17.61 -0.97
CA VAL A 230 -5.91 -17.13 0.06
C VAL A 230 -6.90 -16.16 -0.58
N THR A 231 -8.19 -16.47 -0.47
CA THR A 231 -9.24 -15.65 -1.10
C THR A 231 -10.29 -15.19 -0.09
N PHE A 232 -10.61 -13.90 -0.13
CA PHE A 232 -11.76 -13.27 0.51
C PHE A 232 -12.66 -12.69 -0.58
N ALA A 233 -13.76 -13.37 -0.92
CA ALA A 233 -14.67 -12.91 -1.96
C ALA A 233 -15.62 -11.80 -1.48
N GLY A 234 -16.05 -11.85 -0.22
CA GLY A 234 -16.88 -10.82 0.42
C GLY A 234 -16.06 -9.79 1.18
N ALA A 235 -16.75 -8.86 1.85
CA ALA A 235 -16.08 -7.89 2.70
C ALA A 235 -15.41 -8.58 3.90
N LEU A 236 -14.29 -8.01 4.34
CA LEU A 236 -13.59 -8.44 5.56
C LEU A 236 -13.70 -7.33 6.59
N GLU A 237 -14.30 -7.63 7.73
CA GLU A 237 -14.61 -6.64 8.77
C GLU A 237 -14.14 -7.15 10.15
N SER A 238 -14.00 -6.23 11.10
CA SER A 238 -13.85 -6.54 12.51
C SER A 238 -15.22 -6.64 13.17
N ASN A 239 -15.42 -7.57 14.09
CA ASN A 239 -16.68 -7.73 14.83
C ASN A 239 -16.75 -6.74 16.02
N GLY A 240 -16.87 -5.44 15.71
CA GLY A 240 -17.22 -4.40 16.68
C GLY A 240 -16.10 -3.81 17.54
N GLY A 241 -14.83 -4.12 17.24
CA GLY A 241 -13.67 -3.47 17.87
C GLY A 241 -12.54 -3.34 16.86
N SER A 242 -11.71 -2.32 16.96
CA SER A 242 -10.59 -2.10 16.02
C SER A 242 -9.29 -2.78 16.48
N ASN A 243 -9.35 -4.00 17.00
CA ASN A 243 -8.18 -4.67 17.59
C ASN A 243 -7.87 -6.04 16.98
N ASP A 244 -8.53 -6.39 15.88
CA ASP A 244 -8.37 -7.69 15.23
C ASP A 244 -7.22 -7.65 14.24
N LEU A 245 -6.26 -8.52 14.43
CA LEU A 245 -5.10 -8.65 13.55
C LEU A 245 -5.34 -9.79 12.56
N LEU A 246 -5.22 -9.52 11.26
CA LEU A 246 -5.11 -10.54 10.23
C LEU A 246 -3.67 -10.70 9.78
N VAL A 247 -3.16 -11.94 9.84
CA VAL A 247 -1.83 -12.31 9.37
C VAL A 247 -1.97 -13.39 8.31
N ILE A 248 -1.45 -13.17 7.10
CA ILE A 248 -1.47 -14.12 6.00
C ILE A 248 -0.05 -14.45 5.57
N THR A 249 0.24 -15.74 5.41
CA THR A 249 1.46 -16.25 4.77
C THR A 249 1.06 -17.29 3.73
N SER A 250 1.05 -16.90 2.46
CA SER A 250 0.60 -17.76 1.35
C SER A 250 1.75 -18.49 0.63
N GLY A 251 3.01 -18.26 1.02
CA GLY A 251 4.14 -18.79 0.26
C GLY A 251 4.10 -18.29 -1.19
N GLY A 252 4.16 -19.20 -2.15
CA GLY A 252 4.02 -18.88 -3.58
C GLY A 252 2.57 -18.80 -4.09
N GLY A 253 1.59 -18.77 -3.19
CA GLY A 253 0.17 -18.61 -3.58
C GLY A 253 -0.28 -17.16 -3.54
N ASP A 254 -1.29 -16.85 -4.33
CA ASP A 254 -1.85 -15.50 -4.44
C ASP A 254 -2.76 -15.17 -3.24
N VAL A 255 -2.82 -13.89 -2.89
CA VAL A 255 -3.77 -13.36 -1.91
C VAL A 255 -4.74 -12.41 -2.58
N LEU A 256 -6.04 -12.75 -2.57
CA LEU A 256 -7.08 -11.97 -3.25
C LEU A 256 -8.14 -11.48 -2.27
N PHE A 257 -8.31 -10.16 -2.20
CA PHE A 257 -9.47 -9.51 -1.59
C PHE A 257 -10.36 -8.93 -2.70
N THR A 258 -11.52 -9.54 -2.92
CA THR A 258 -12.51 -9.02 -3.87
C THR A 258 -13.42 -7.99 -3.21
N GLY A 259 -13.83 -8.24 -1.96
CA GLY A 259 -14.60 -7.30 -1.16
C GLY A 259 -13.74 -6.21 -0.51
N ALA A 260 -14.39 -5.22 0.08
CA ALA A 260 -13.71 -4.17 0.84
C ALA A 260 -13.16 -4.71 2.18
N VAL A 261 -12.08 -4.10 2.67
CA VAL A 261 -11.46 -4.43 3.96
C VAL A 261 -11.71 -3.30 4.95
N GLY A 262 -12.33 -3.61 6.09
CA GLY A 262 -12.57 -2.66 7.17
C GLY A 262 -13.42 -1.45 6.79
N ALA A 263 -14.31 -1.59 5.80
CA ALA A 263 -15.08 -0.46 5.29
C ALA A 263 -16.11 0.07 6.28
N THR A 264 -16.62 -0.79 7.15
CA THR A 264 -17.59 -0.47 8.21
C THR A 264 -16.93 -0.52 9.59
N ASN A 265 -16.23 -1.62 9.87
CA ASN A 265 -15.53 -1.86 11.13
C ASN A 265 -14.05 -2.14 10.83
N ALA A 266 -13.20 -1.22 11.22
CA ALA A 266 -11.76 -1.28 10.95
C ALA A 266 -11.07 -2.48 11.61
N LEU A 267 -10.09 -3.07 10.95
CA LEU A 267 -9.17 -4.04 11.54
C LEU A 267 -8.17 -3.35 12.47
N GLY A 268 -7.70 -4.08 13.48
CA GLY A 268 -6.62 -3.64 14.36
C GLY A 268 -5.23 -3.66 13.71
N GLY A 269 -5.04 -4.51 12.71
CA GLY A 269 -3.81 -4.61 11.93
C GLY A 269 -3.95 -5.57 10.76
N LEU A 270 -3.07 -5.41 9.77
CA LEU A 270 -3.05 -6.23 8.56
C LEU A 270 -1.60 -6.55 8.19
N ASP A 271 -1.27 -7.83 8.10
CA ASP A 271 0.04 -8.31 7.70
C ASP A 271 -0.11 -9.41 6.64
N ILE A 272 0.33 -9.13 5.42
CA ILE A 272 0.21 -10.06 4.29
C ILE A 272 1.60 -10.27 3.69
N ASN A 273 2.12 -11.49 3.80
CA ASN A 273 3.40 -11.91 3.21
C ASN A 273 4.60 -11.00 3.54
N SER A 274 4.55 -10.22 4.65
CA SER A 274 5.62 -9.28 5.00
C SER A 274 6.98 -9.95 5.28
N SER A 275 6.97 -11.23 5.59
CA SER A 275 8.18 -12.00 5.95
C SER A 275 8.57 -13.08 4.94
N ALA A 276 7.65 -13.55 4.11
CA ALA A 276 7.88 -14.57 3.07
C ALA A 276 6.64 -14.75 2.21
N GLY A 277 6.81 -14.83 0.92
CA GLY A 277 5.74 -15.12 -0.06
C GLY A 277 6.03 -14.44 -1.38
N ASP A 278 6.00 -15.22 -2.46
CA ASP A 278 6.32 -14.78 -3.81
C ASP A 278 5.08 -14.72 -4.74
N GLY A 279 3.85 -14.95 -4.23
CA GLY A 279 2.62 -14.76 -4.99
C GLY A 279 2.15 -13.31 -5.06
N ASP A 280 1.21 -13.06 -5.96
CA ASP A 280 0.56 -11.76 -6.12
C ASP A 280 -0.37 -11.42 -4.95
N ILE A 281 -0.43 -10.14 -4.59
CA ILE A 281 -1.42 -9.64 -3.64
C ILE A 281 -2.37 -8.70 -4.39
N THR A 282 -3.67 -8.99 -4.37
CA THR A 282 -4.67 -8.21 -5.10
C THR A 282 -5.77 -7.69 -4.18
N PHE A 283 -5.97 -6.38 -4.18
CA PHE A 283 -7.15 -5.72 -3.62
C PHE A 283 -8.01 -5.20 -4.78
N SER A 284 -9.13 -5.90 -5.05
CA SER A 284 -10.09 -5.48 -6.09
C SER A 284 -11.02 -4.35 -5.63
N SER A 285 -11.03 -4.04 -4.33
CA SER A 285 -11.87 -3.02 -3.70
C SER A 285 -11.03 -2.15 -2.74
N THR A 286 -11.68 -1.39 -1.89
CA THR A 286 -11.06 -0.42 -0.99
C THR A 286 -10.57 -1.06 0.32
N ILE A 287 -9.62 -0.38 0.98
CA ILE A 287 -9.33 -0.56 2.39
C ILE A 287 -9.87 0.69 3.12
N GLY A 288 -10.86 0.49 3.99
CA GLY A 288 -11.60 1.61 4.58
C GLY A 288 -12.62 2.25 3.65
N ASN A 289 -13.22 3.34 4.11
CA ASN A 289 -14.19 4.16 3.38
C ASN A 289 -14.17 5.59 3.95
N SER A 290 -15.24 6.04 4.65
CA SER A 290 -15.22 7.30 5.41
C SER A 290 -14.25 7.25 6.59
N ASN A 291 -14.05 6.07 7.18
CA ASN A 291 -13.13 5.79 8.29
C ASN A 291 -11.92 4.97 7.80
N ALA A 292 -10.88 4.89 8.62
CA ALA A 292 -9.77 3.98 8.37
C ALA A 292 -10.26 2.53 8.29
N GLY A 293 -9.72 1.75 7.36
CA GLY A 293 -9.98 0.32 7.26
C GLY A 293 -9.09 -0.52 8.16
N VAL A 294 -7.92 0.03 8.50
CA VAL A 294 -6.98 -0.56 9.47
C VAL A 294 -6.49 0.56 10.38
N VAL A 295 -6.60 0.35 11.70
CA VAL A 295 -6.19 1.39 12.68
C VAL A 295 -4.79 1.16 13.26
N GLY A 296 -4.26 -0.04 13.19
CA GLY A 296 -2.88 -0.35 13.60
C GLY A 296 -1.94 -0.44 12.40
N THR A 297 -0.82 -1.12 12.59
CA THR A 297 0.17 -1.29 11.54
C THR A 297 -0.34 -2.11 10.37
N THR A 298 0.04 -1.70 9.17
CA THR A 298 -0.27 -2.40 7.93
C THR A 298 1.03 -2.75 7.20
N ALA A 299 1.20 -4.02 6.86
CA ALA A 299 2.28 -4.50 6.00
C ALA A 299 1.66 -5.33 4.86
N ILE A 300 1.82 -4.89 3.64
CA ILE A 300 1.31 -5.56 2.44
C ILE A 300 2.50 -5.92 1.57
N GLY A 301 2.75 -7.21 1.43
CA GLY A 301 3.87 -7.75 0.69
C GLY A 301 5.21 -7.65 1.39
N GLY A 302 6.21 -8.27 0.82
CA GLY A 302 7.61 -8.31 1.26
C GLY A 302 8.56 -8.26 0.07
N THR A 303 9.85 -8.43 0.34
CA THR A 303 10.90 -8.39 -0.69
C THR A 303 10.86 -9.54 -1.70
N ASP A 304 10.04 -10.54 -1.46
CA ASP A 304 9.86 -11.70 -2.34
C ASP A 304 8.47 -11.70 -3.04
N THR A 305 7.56 -10.78 -2.66
CA THR A 305 6.22 -10.65 -3.26
C THR A 305 6.34 -10.20 -4.72
N GLU A 306 5.68 -10.92 -5.67
CA GLU A 306 5.62 -10.52 -7.07
C GLU A 306 4.92 -9.15 -7.19
N ASP A 307 3.70 -9.09 -7.67
CA ASP A 307 2.99 -7.82 -7.80
C ASP A 307 2.02 -7.55 -6.65
N VAL A 308 1.89 -6.27 -6.28
CA VAL A 308 0.80 -5.79 -5.43
C VAL A 308 -0.20 -5.02 -6.29
N ASN A 309 -1.36 -5.61 -6.55
CA ASN A 309 -2.37 -5.06 -7.45
C ASN A 309 -3.46 -4.33 -6.65
N LEU A 310 -3.60 -3.02 -6.86
CA LEU A 310 -4.49 -2.13 -6.14
C LEU A 310 -5.51 -1.51 -7.11
N ALA A 311 -6.71 -2.11 -7.19
CA ALA A 311 -7.78 -1.67 -8.09
C ALA A 311 -8.82 -0.75 -7.41
N GLY A 312 -8.82 -0.69 -6.07
CA GLY A 312 -9.66 0.24 -5.31
C GLY A 312 -9.20 1.69 -5.46
N LEU A 313 -10.08 2.61 -5.09
CA LEU A 313 -9.77 4.05 -5.12
C LEU A 313 -9.44 4.63 -3.74
N ILE A 314 -9.70 3.90 -2.67
CA ILE A 314 -9.50 4.36 -1.29
C ILE A 314 -8.72 3.31 -0.53
N TYR A 315 -7.60 3.74 0.04
CA TYR A 315 -6.72 2.98 0.92
C TYR A 315 -6.47 3.84 2.17
N LYS A 316 -7.30 3.65 3.19
CA LYS A 316 -7.32 4.51 4.37
C LYS A 316 -6.89 3.77 5.61
N PHE A 317 -5.85 4.26 6.24
CA PHE A 317 -5.21 3.70 7.42
C PHE A 317 -5.18 4.73 8.55
N ASP A 318 -4.98 4.27 9.79
CA ASP A 318 -4.75 5.14 10.96
C ASP A 318 -3.44 4.75 11.68
N GLY A 319 -2.67 3.84 11.10
CA GLY A 319 -1.35 3.41 11.56
C GLY A 319 -0.32 3.42 10.44
N GLY A 320 0.95 3.24 10.82
CA GLY A 320 2.05 3.18 9.86
C GLY A 320 1.84 2.06 8.83
N THR A 321 1.99 2.40 7.55
CA THR A 321 1.68 1.52 6.43
C THR A 321 2.92 1.32 5.56
N THR A 322 3.25 0.07 5.28
CA THR A 322 4.30 -0.31 4.33
C THR A 322 3.71 -1.22 3.26
N ILE A 323 3.91 -0.86 2.00
CA ILE A 323 3.54 -1.66 0.84
C ILE A 323 4.82 -2.01 0.09
N THR A 324 5.03 -3.29 -0.16
CA THR A 324 6.30 -3.80 -0.69
C THR A 324 6.04 -4.80 -1.81
N ALA A 325 6.73 -4.67 -2.92
CA ALA A 325 6.89 -5.73 -3.92
C ALA A 325 8.40 -6.01 -4.09
N ALA A 326 8.77 -7.12 -4.69
CA ALA A 326 10.17 -7.45 -4.93
C ALA A 326 10.86 -6.42 -5.85
N ASP A 327 12.18 -6.38 -5.81
CA ASP A 327 12.95 -5.52 -6.71
C ASP A 327 12.76 -6.00 -8.16
N GLY A 328 12.24 -5.13 -9.01
CA GLY A 328 11.88 -5.43 -10.39
C GLY A 328 10.40 -5.76 -10.62
N ASP A 329 9.63 -5.96 -9.56
CA ASP A 329 8.18 -6.16 -9.61
C ASP A 329 7.43 -4.87 -9.25
N ASN A 330 6.09 -4.87 -9.32
CA ASN A 330 5.33 -3.65 -9.31
C ASN A 330 4.28 -3.57 -8.20
N ILE A 331 4.07 -2.36 -7.69
CA ILE A 331 2.87 -1.95 -6.97
C ILE A 331 1.96 -1.27 -8.01
N LYS A 332 0.98 -2.02 -8.54
CA LYS A 332 0.15 -1.59 -9.68
C LYS A 332 -1.12 -0.88 -9.19
N LEU A 333 -1.28 0.38 -9.55
CA LEU A 333 -2.52 1.11 -9.35
C LEU A 333 -3.35 1.01 -10.63
N THR A 334 -4.49 0.31 -10.58
CA THR A 334 -5.34 0.06 -11.75
C THR A 334 -6.74 0.68 -11.65
N GLY A 335 -7.07 1.31 -10.51
CA GLY A 335 -8.33 2.03 -10.32
C GLY A 335 -8.36 3.31 -11.17
N THR A 336 -9.38 3.49 -12.00
CA THR A 336 -9.50 4.70 -12.84
C THR A 336 -9.93 5.91 -12.01
N GLY A 337 -9.12 6.96 -11.96
CA GLY A 337 -9.30 8.17 -11.17
C GLY A 337 -8.23 8.30 -10.08
N ASN A 338 -8.55 9.02 -9.00
CA ASN A 338 -7.61 9.20 -7.89
C ASN A 338 -7.59 7.95 -7.00
N VAL A 339 -6.48 7.25 -6.99
CA VAL A 339 -6.18 6.20 -6.02
C VAL A 339 -5.53 6.88 -4.81
N THR A 340 -6.29 6.95 -3.73
CA THR A 340 -5.95 7.77 -2.57
C THR A 340 -5.51 6.91 -1.40
N PHE A 341 -4.32 7.17 -0.89
CA PHE A 341 -3.77 6.60 0.33
C PHE A 341 -3.77 7.68 1.42
N THR A 342 -4.38 7.39 2.57
CA THR A 342 -4.43 8.36 3.66
C THR A 342 -4.11 7.73 5.00
N THR A 343 -3.42 8.50 5.86
CA THR A 343 -3.30 8.23 7.30
C THR A 343 -3.70 9.48 8.10
N ALA A 344 -3.86 9.34 9.41
CA ALA A 344 -4.16 10.50 10.25
C ALA A 344 -2.92 11.33 10.64
N ALA A 345 -1.75 10.68 10.75
CA ALA A 345 -0.45 11.30 11.05
C ALA A 345 0.70 10.28 10.96
N ASP A 346 0.44 9.08 10.48
CA ASP A 346 1.41 8.00 10.41
C ASP A 346 2.05 7.90 9.04
N ALA A 347 3.24 7.30 8.98
CA ALA A 347 3.99 7.18 7.74
C ALA A 347 3.35 6.21 6.74
N ILE A 348 3.50 6.53 5.46
CA ILE A 348 3.23 5.63 4.34
C ILE A 348 4.54 5.42 3.58
N GLU A 349 4.91 4.16 3.43
CA GLU A 349 6.11 3.74 2.73
C GLU A 349 5.76 2.75 1.61
N PHE A 350 6.16 3.09 0.39
CA PHE A 350 6.26 2.17 -0.74
C PHE A 350 7.74 1.77 -0.84
N ALA A 351 8.08 0.63 -0.19
CA ALA A 351 9.47 0.34 0.20
C ALA A 351 10.35 -0.09 -0.95
N THR A 352 9.99 -1.18 -1.62
CA THR A 352 10.65 -1.70 -2.83
C THR A 352 9.58 -2.01 -3.88
N GLY A 353 9.99 -2.33 -5.09
CA GLY A 353 9.09 -2.41 -6.23
C GLY A 353 8.77 -1.02 -6.79
N HIS A 354 8.29 -1.00 -8.00
CA HIS A 354 7.96 0.24 -8.71
C HIS A 354 6.47 0.52 -8.61
N ILE A 355 6.06 1.72 -8.20
CA ILE A 355 4.66 2.11 -8.35
C ILE A 355 4.40 2.29 -9.85
N HIS A 356 3.51 1.47 -10.39
CA HIS A 356 3.08 1.55 -11.78
C HIS A 356 1.64 2.07 -11.86
N LEU A 357 1.50 3.28 -12.40
CA LEU A 357 0.20 3.91 -12.61
C LEU A 357 -0.40 3.39 -13.92
N GLY A 358 -1.55 2.72 -13.83
CA GLY A 358 -2.32 2.32 -15.00
C GLY A 358 -2.95 3.53 -15.71
N ASP A 359 -3.37 3.36 -16.96
CA ASP A 359 -4.01 4.43 -17.75
C ASP A 359 -5.20 5.05 -17.00
N GLY A 360 -5.09 6.35 -16.72
CA GLY A 360 -6.06 7.13 -15.96
C GLY A 360 -6.06 6.90 -14.44
N SER A 361 -5.04 6.25 -13.88
CA SER A 361 -4.88 6.05 -12.43
C SER A 361 -3.95 7.10 -11.85
N ASN A 362 -4.47 8.07 -11.10
CA ASN A 362 -3.65 9.06 -10.39
C ASN A 362 -3.28 8.57 -9.00
N LEU A 363 -2.08 8.89 -8.54
CA LEU A 363 -1.65 8.62 -7.16
C LEU A 363 -1.86 9.86 -6.29
N VAL A 364 -2.57 9.69 -5.18
CA VAL A 364 -2.67 10.70 -4.11
C VAL A 364 -2.27 10.06 -2.79
N VAL A 365 -1.27 10.62 -2.13
CA VAL A 365 -0.85 10.20 -0.79
C VAL A 365 -0.95 11.40 0.14
N ASP A 366 -1.73 11.28 1.21
CA ASP A 366 -1.97 12.33 2.20
C ASP A 366 -1.86 11.74 3.60
N THR A 367 -0.86 12.16 4.36
CA THR A 367 -0.63 11.72 5.74
C THR A 367 -1.16 12.71 6.79
N GLY A 368 -1.98 13.67 6.35
CA GLY A 368 -2.62 14.66 7.20
C GLY A 368 -1.71 15.82 7.66
N ALA A 369 -2.30 16.87 8.17
CA ALA A 369 -1.61 18.12 8.47
C ALA A 369 -0.49 18.01 9.53
N THR A 370 -0.61 17.13 10.51
CA THR A 370 0.43 16.89 11.53
C THR A 370 1.45 15.82 11.14
N GLY A 371 1.31 15.28 10.00
CA GLY A 371 2.04 14.49 9.06
C GLY A 371 2.98 13.38 9.48
N GLY A 372 2.69 12.19 8.98
CA GLY A 372 3.66 11.11 8.83
C GLY A 372 4.55 11.32 7.61
N ASN A 373 5.65 10.61 7.54
CA ASN A 373 6.52 10.67 6.38
C ASN A 373 5.93 9.89 5.19
N ILE A 374 6.21 10.37 3.98
CA ILE A 374 5.95 9.64 2.74
C ILE A 374 7.29 9.19 2.16
N THR A 375 7.42 7.89 1.86
CA THR A 375 8.60 7.34 1.19
C THR A 375 8.18 6.57 -0.05
N ILE A 376 8.75 6.93 -1.19
CA ILE A 376 8.49 6.27 -2.48
C ILE A 376 9.83 5.99 -3.17
N ALA A 377 10.08 4.73 -3.55
CA ALA A 377 11.30 4.33 -4.24
C ALA A 377 11.29 4.76 -5.71
N GLU A 378 10.20 4.47 -6.43
CA GLU A 378 10.09 4.76 -7.86
C GLU A 378 8.61 4.86 -8.29
N VAL A 379 8.33 5.73 -9.27
CA VAL A 379 7.00 5.83 -9.92
C VAL A 379 7.19 5.83 -11.43
N ALA A 380 6.43 4.98 -12.11
CA ALA A 380 6.27 4.99 -13.56
C ALA A 380 4.80 5.19 -13.93
N GLY A 381 4.52 5.95 -14.98
CA GLY A 381 3.18 6.21 -15.49
C GLY A 381 2.96 5.68 -16.89
N THR A 382 1.92 6.17 -17.55
CA THR A 382 1.62 5.95 -18.96
C THR A 382 1.56 7.26 -19.77
N SER A 383 1.91 8.40 -19.15
CA SER A 383 2.12 9.76 -19.65
C SER A 383 1.10 10.84 -19.27
N GLN A 384 -0.02 10.48 -18.64
CA GLN A 384 -1.08 11.45 -18.31
C GLN A 384 -1.43 11.47 -16.81
N GLU A 385 -0.94 10.52 -16.04
CA GLU A 385 -1.30 10.32 -14.66
C GLU A 385 -0.65 11.40 -13.77
N THR A 386 -1.37 11.82 -12.74
CA THR A 386 -0.86 12.78 -11.77
C THR A 386 -0.38 12.09 -10.50
N VAL A 387 0.66 12.64 -9.90
CA VAL A 387 1.16 12.24 -8.59
C VAL A 387 1.07 13.43 -7.64
N THR A 388 0.33 13.27 -6.55
CA THR A 388 0.20 14.26 -5.49
C THR A 388 0.62 13.65 -4.17
N LEU A 389 1.62 14.23 -3.52
CA LEU A 389 2.16 13.78 -2.25
C LEU A 389 2.10 14.90 -1.22
N ASP A 390 1.34 14.69 -0.15
CA ASP A 390 1.17 15.65 0.94
C ASP A 390 1.50 14.99 2.28
N ALA A 391 2.66 15.31 2.79
CA ALA A 391 3.13 14.84 4.10
C ALA A 391 2.82 15.81 5.24
N GLY A 392 2.11 16.90 4.99
CA GLY A 392 1.89 17.97 5.96
C GLY A 392 3.22 18.44 6.57
N THR A 393 3.38 18.37 7.89
CA THR A 393 4.65 18.69 8.56
C THR A 393 5.69 17.55 8.52
N GLY A 394 5.35 16.38 8.00
CA GLY A 394 6.26 15.26 7.77
C GLY A 394 7.21 15.50 6.62
N THR A 395 8.03 14.54 6.29
CA THR A 395 8.97 14.61 5.16
C THR A 395 8.51 13.70 4.01
N THR A 396 8.66 14.19 2.78
CA THR A 396 8.46 13.39 1.57
C THR A 396 9.82 13.01 0.99
N SER A 397 10.10 11.72 0.87
CA SER A 397 11.32 11.17 0.26
C SER A 397 10.96 10.42 -1.01
N VAL A 398 11.45 10.88 -2.15
CA VAL A 398 11.16 10.26 -3.44
C VAL A 398 12.43 9.86 -4.17
N GLY A 399 12.42 8.67 -4.77
CA GLY A 399 13.43 8.21 -5.70
C GLY A 399 13.14 8.69 -7.13
N VAL A 400 13.18 7.79 -8.10
CA VAL A 400 12.96 8.15 -9.51
C VAL A 400 11.46 8.32 -9.80
N ILE A 401 11.08 9.42 -10.42
CA ILE A 401 9.71 9.68 -10.88
C ILE A 401 9.70 9.75 -12.41
N GLY A 402 8.80 9.00 -13.05
CA GLY A 402 8.69 8.93 -14.51
C GLY A 402 9.76 8.06 -15.15
N SER A 403 10.14 6.95 -14.47
CA SER A 403 11.09 5.97 -14.99
C SER A 403 10.50 5.21 -16.17
N GLY A 404 11.21 5.21 -17.29
CA GLY A 404 10.82 4.48 -18.51
C GLY A 404 9.60 5.05 -19.23
N THR A 405 8.57 5.48 -18.52
CA THR A 405 7.42 6.23 -19.03
C THR A 405 7.10 7.39 -18.08
N GLU A 406 6.97 8.57 -18.64
CA GLU A 406 6.72 9.80 -17.91
C GLU A 406 5.36 9.77 -17.22
N ILE A 407 5.21 10.56 -16.16
CA ILE A 407 3.91 10.89 -15.57
C ILE A 407 3.45 12.26 -16.10
N GLY A 408 2.15 12.57 -16.00
CA GLY A 408 1.62 13.87 -16.41
C GLY A 408 2.12 14.98 -15.51
N THR A 409 1.68 15.04 -14.27
CA THR A 409 2.00 16.15 -13.34
C THR A 409 2.48 15.62 -11.99
N LEU A 410 3.46 16.30 -11.41
CA LEU A 410 3.94 16.05 -10.05
C LEU A 410 3.68 17.26 -9.15
N LEU A 411 3.01 17.01 -8.01
CA LEU A 411 2.88 17.96 -6.91
C LEU A 411 3.39 17.30 -5.62
N ILE A 412 4.39 17.88 -4.99
CA ILE A 412 4.87 17.46 -3.66
C ILE A 412 4.77 18.64 -2.70
N GLY A 413 4.11 18.41 -1.58
CA GLY A 413 3.85 19.40 -0.54
C GLY A 413 2.51 20.09 -0.73
N SER A 414 2.04 20.67 0.34
CA SER A 414 0.95 21.61 0.40
C SER A 414 1.42 22.79 1.25
N ASP A 415 0.55 23.69 1.66
CA ASP A 415 0.85 24.92 2.43
C ASP A 415 1.64 24.68 3.75
N GLU A 416 2.10 23.45 4.02
CA GLU A 416 2.76 23.07 5.26
C GLU A 416 4.21 22.61 5.04
N ASN A 417 5.12 23.08 5.87
CA ASN A 417 6.57 23.12 5.72
C ASN A 417 7.33 21.80 5.93
N GLY A 418 6.81 20.67 5.46
CA GLY A 418 7.57 19.42 5.42
C GLY A 418 8.76 19.50 4.46
N GLY A 419 9.86 18.81 4.76
CA GLY A 419 11.02 18.74 3.87
C GLY A 419 10.80 17.74 2.73
N ILE A 420 11.33 18.05 1.54
CA ILE A 420 11.33 17.19 0.37
C ILE A 420 12.74 16.65 0.14
N THR A 421 12.92 15.35 0.11
CA THR A 421 14.21 14.70 -0.18
C THR A 421 14.15 14.05 -1.55
N LEU A 422 15.01 14.46 -2.47
CA LEU A 422 15.14 13.89 -3.79
C LEU A 422 16.32 12.91 -3.82
N ASN A 423 16.02 11.65 -4.13
CA ASN A 423 16.98 10.57 -4.27
C ASN A 423 17.16 10.11 -5.73
N GLY A 424 16.38 10.64 -6.67
CA GLY A 424 16.42 10.26 -8.08
C GLY A 424 15.95 11.38 -9.00
N ALA A 425 16.03 11.12 -10.30
CA ALA A 425 15.56 12.03 -11.34
C ALA A 425 14.03 12.12 -11.37
N ILE A 426 13.51 13.26 -11.81
CA ILE A 426 12.09 13.50 -12.04
C ILE A 426 11.91 13.83 -13.53
N THR A 427 11.04 13.07 -14.20
CA THR A 427 10.65 13.30 -15.61
C THR A 427 9.12 13.32 -15.73
N THR A 428 8.56 14.40 -16.23
CA THR A 428 7.12 14.56 -16.40
C THR A 428 6.79 15.12 -17.79
N ASP A 429 5.61 14.76 -18.30
CA ASP A 429 5.05 15.42 -19.49
C ASP A 429 4.47 16.80 -19.14
N GLY A 430 3.98 16.99 -17.91
CA GLY A 430 3.40 18.23 -17.41
C GLY A 430 4.19 18.89 -16.29
N VAL A 431 3.52 19.74 -15.51
CA VAL A 431 4.10 20.61 -14.48
C VAL A 431 4.70 19.83 -13.32
N VAL A 432 5.87 20.29 -12.86
CA VAL A 432 6.46 19.89 -11.56
C VAL A 432 6.32 21.04 -10.58
N THR A 433 5.74 20.76 -9.40
CA THR A 433 5.71 21.70 -8.29
C THR A 433 6.23 21.02 -7.03
N LEU A 434 7.28 21.58 -6.43
CA LEU A 434 7.83 21.18 -5.14
C LEU A 434 7.59 22.33 -4.15
N ASP A 435 6.60 22.14 -3.26
CA ASP A 435 6.15 23.15 -2.31
C ASP A 435 6.70 22.83 -0.91
N GLY A 436 7.97 23.17 -0.71
CA GLY A 436 8.69 22.93 0.54
C GLY A 436 10.20 22.97 0.35
N PRO A 437 10.99 22.94 1.44
CA PRO A 437 12.45 22.88 1.35
C PRO A 437 12.92 21.58 0.71
N VAL A 438 13.71 21.68 -0.35
CA VAL A 438 14.24 20.53 -1.11
C VAL A 438 15.66 20.21 -0.65
N THR A 439 15.92 18.95 -0.36
CA THR A 439 17.26 18.38 -0.12
C THR A 439 17.62 17.38 -1.20
N LEU A 440 18.75 17.60 -1.88
CA LEU A 440 19.32 16.66 -2.84
C LEU A 440 20.19 15.65 -2.06
N ALA A 441 19.77 14.37 -2.02
CA ALA A 441 20.39 13.38 -1.12
C ALA A 441 21.41 12.47 -1.81
N THR A 442 21.13 11.96 -2.98
CA THR A 442 21.97 10.95 -3.66
C THR A 442 22.21 11.32 -5.12
N GLY A 443 23.48 11.23 -5.56
CA GLY A 443 23.84 11.43 -6.98
C GLY A 443 23.46 12.79 -7.55
N ALA A 444 23.64 12.96 -8.84
CA ALA A 444 23.16 14.13 -9.57
C ALA A 444 21.64 14.04 -9.78
N ILE A 445 20.92 15.11 -9.50
CA ILE A 445 19.48 15.20 -9.67
C ILE A 445 19.17 15.98 -10.95
N THR A 446 18.27 15.44 -11.75
CA THR A 446 17.72 16.12 -12.92
C THR A 446 16.20 16.18 -12.79
N ILE A 447 15.62 17.35 -12.99
CA ILE A 447 14.17 17.55 -13.10
C ILE A 447 13.90 18.03 -14.53
N THR A 448 13.10 17.25 -15.26
CA THR A 448 12.77 17.53 -16.67
C THR A 448 11.26 17.54 -16.87
N THR A 449 10.76 18.53 -17.59
CA THR A 449 9.39 18.55 -18.11
C THR A 449 9.43 18.66 -19.65
N ALA A 450 8.34 18.23 -20.30
CA ALA A 450 8.22 18.29 -21.77
C ALA A 450 7.62 19.61 -22.26
N ASP A 451 8.20 20.73 -21.95
CA ASP A 451 7.72 22.11 -22.28
C ASP A 451 6.76 22.71 -21.23
N ASP A 452 6.68 22.14 -20.04
CA ASP A 452 5.86 22.61 -18.93
C ASP A 452 6.68 23.22 -17.79
N ASN A 453 6.00 23.88 -16.84
CA ASN A 453 6.66 24.65 -15.80
C ASN A 453 7.34 23.76 -14.75
N ILE A 454 8.47 24.25 -14.22
CA ILE A 454 9.11 23.75 -13.00
C ILE A 454 9.03 24.82 -11.94
N ASN A 455 8.39 24.53 -10.81
CA ASN A 455 8.19 25.44 -9.69
C ASN A 455 8.80 24.87 -8.42
N LEU A 456 9.89 25.45 -7.91
CA LEU A 456 10.51 25.13 -6.62
C LEU A 456 10.22 26.29 -5.67
N GLN A 457 9.32 26.08 -4.69
CA GLN A 457 8.84 27.15 -3.80
C GLN A 457 9.75 27.36 -2.58
N GLY A 458 10.36 26.28 -2.07
CA GLY A 458 11.25 26.30 -0.91
C GLY A 458 12.72 26.44 -1.26
N THR A 459 13.59 26.42 -0.24
CA THR A 459 15.04 26.37 -0.44
C THR A 459 15.47 25.08 -1.14
N VAL A 460 16.58 25.14 -1.88
CA VAL A 460 17.17 23.96 -2.53
C VAL A 460 18.59 23.76 -2.00
N ASP A 461 18.78 22.75 -1.19
CA ASP A 461 20.03 22.45 -0.50
C ASP A 461 20.55 21.05 -0.84
N GLY A 462 21.84 20.78 -0.68
CA GLY A 462 22.46 19.48 -0.88
C GLY A 462 23.89 19.62 -1.37
N THR A 463 24.59 18.50 -1.45
CA THR A 463 25.99 18.46 -1.95
C THR A 463 26.06 17.79 -3.32
N GLN A 464 24.98 17.81 -4.07
CA GLN A 464 24.84 17.14 -5.36
C GLN A 464 24.80 18.16 -6.50
N ALA A 465 24.90 17.68 -7.74
CA ALA A 465 24.61 18.47 -8.92
C ALA A 465 23.09 18.55 -9.14
N LEU A 466 22.60 19.71 -9.56
CA LEU A 466 21.21 19.92 -9.95
C LEU A 466 21.12 20.39 -11.39
N THR A 467 20.26 19.72 -12.17
CA THR A 467 19.86 20.16 -13.51
C THR A 467 18.33 20.36 -13.54
N LEU A 468 17.88 21.53 -13.96
CA LEU A 468 16.48 21.84 -14.18
C LEU A 468 16.28 22.13 -15.67
N ALA A 469 15.36 21.41 -16.32
CA ALA A 469 15.12 21.48 -17.78
C ALA A 469 13.61 21.52 -18.05
N SER A 470 13.06 22.72 -18.25
CA SER A 470 11.62 22.97 -18.45
C SER A 470 11.18 23.03 -19.92
N GLY A 471 12.07 22.72 -20.87
CA GLY A 471 11.71 22.93 -22.28
C GLY A 471 11.36 24.39 -22.57
N SER A 472 10.19 24.65 -23.13
CA SER A 472 9.65 26.02 -23.33
C SER A 472 8.82 26.53 -22.16
N GLY A 473 8.63 25.73 -21.10
CA GLY A 473 7.91 26.13 -19.90
C GLY A 473 8.70 27.13 -19.06
N ALA A 474 8.01 27.83 -18.15
CA ALA A 474 8.64 28.71 -17.18
C ALA A 474 9.33 27.91 -16.07
N LEU A 475 10.45 28.42 -15.59
CA LEU A 475 11.19 27.82 -14.49
C LEU A 475 11.33 28.84 -13.37
N THR A 476 10.84 28.50 -12.18
CA THR A 476 10.84 29.40 -11.02
C THR A 476 11.47 28.70 -9.82
N VAL A 477 12.45 29.35 -9.19
CA VAL A 477 13.04 28.94 -7.90
C VAL A 477 12.91 30.10 -6.93
N ASN A 478 11.89 30.03 -6.07
CA ASN A 478 11.56 31.09 -5.12
C ASN A 478 12.44 31.08 -3.85
N GLY A 479 12.93 29.89 -3.48
CA GLY A 479 13.81 29.75 -2.32
C GLY A 479 15.29 29.88 -2.65
N ALA A 480 16.11 30.15 -1.64
CA ALA A 480 17.56 30.25 -1.83
C ALA A 480 18.18 28.87 -2.16
N ILE A 481 19.14 28.87 -3.07
CA ILE A 481 19.88 27.67 -3.49
C ILE A 481 21.20 27.56 -2.72
N GLY A 482 21.48 26.41 -2.08
CA GLY A 482 22.74 26.12 -1.40
C GLY A 482 23.02 27.06 -0.22
N SER A 483 21.98 27.59 0.43
CA SER A 483 22.11 28.56 1.51
C SER A 483 22.34 27.93 2.89
N GLY A 484 22.10 26.64 3.04
CA GLY A 484 22.32 25.91 4.29
C GLY A 484 23.81 25.68 4.59
N THR A 485 24.16 25.53 5.87
CA THR A 485 25.54 25.25 6.28
C THR A 485 26.05 23.92 5.70
N ASN A 486 27.11 23.96 4.90
CA ASN A 486 27.68 22.81 4.16
C ASN A 486 26.68 22.15 3.20
N LYS A 487 25.79 22.94 2.60
CA LYS A 487 24.74 22.49 1.70
C LYS A 487 24.87 23.05 0.27
N ALA A 488 26.04 23.58 -0.06
CA ALA A 488 26.31 24.08 -1.40
C ALA A 488 26.27 22.96 -2.44
N LEU A 489 25.61 23.20 -3.56
CA LEU A 489 25.56 22.29 -4.69
C LEU A 489 26.95 22.12 -5.34
N THR A 490 27.22 20.96 -5.91
CA THR A 490 28.47 20.76 -6.69
C THR A 490 28.40 21.41 -8.08
N SER A 491 27.23 21.52 -8.68
CA SER A 491 26.96 22.33 -9.87
C SER A 491 25.48 22.65 -10.00
N LEU A 492 25.16 23.69 -10.73
CA LEU A 492 23.79 24.09 -11.06
C LEU A 492 23.66 24.37 -12.55
N THR A 493 22.75 23.66 -13.20
CA THR A 493 22.37 23.91 -14.59
C THR A 493 20.87 24.19 -14.65
N VAL A 494 20.49 25.36 -15.15
CA VAL A 494 19.09 25.77 -15.31
C VAL A 494 18.89 26.16 -16.76
N ASN A 495 18.15 25.34 -17.49
CA ASN A 495 17.92 25.53 -18.93
C ASN A 495 16.43 25.60 -19.23
N SER A 496 16.01 26.64 -19.95
CA SER A 496 14.77 26.61 -20.71
C SER A 496 15.12 26.57 -22.19
N SER A 497 14.47 25.73 -22.98
CA SER A 497 14.55 25.79 -24.44
C SER A 497 13.38 26.62 -24.99
N GLY A 498 13.52 27.17 -26.17
CA GLY A 498 12.49 28.08 -26.68
C GLY A 498 12.42 29.39 -25.89
N ALA A 499 11.24 30.00 -25.79
CA ALA A 499 11.02 31.29 -25.13
C ALA A 499 10.66 31.18 -23.63
N GLY A 500 10.92 30.04 -23.00
CA GLY A 500 10.66 29.84 -21.58
C GLY A 500 11.42 30.86 -20.71
N THR A 501 10.74 31.40 -19.69
CA THR A 501 11.33 32.35 -18.74
C THR A 501 11.99 31.62 -17.56
N ILE A 502 12.98 32.25 -16.97
CA ILE A 502 13.65 31.73 -15.76
C ILE A 502 13.58 32.80 -14.68
N GLU A 503 13.18 32.41 -13.47
CA GLU A 503 13.20 33.26 -12.29
C GLU A 503 13.95 32.57 -11.16
N ILE A 504 15.00 33.19 -10.63
CA ILE A 504 15.90 32.64 -9.61
C ILE A 504 16.06 33.64 -8.46
N ALA A 505 15.75 33.19 -7.25
CA ALA A 505 16.04 33.89 -6.02
C ALA A 505 17.56 33.87 -5.69
N ASN A 506 17.93 33.88 -4.42
CA ASN A 506 19.35 33.91 -3.99
C ASN A 506 20.07 32.59 -4.32
N ILE A 507 21.36 32.68 -4.61
CA ILE A 507 22.30 31.55 -4.64
C ILE A 507 23.38 31.75 -3.60
N GLY A 508 23.47 30.84 -2.62
CA GLY A 508 24.40 30.97 -1.50
C GLY A 508 23.99 32.02 -0.47
N THR A 509 24.98 32.50 0.26
CA THR A 509 24.88 33.59 1.24
C THR A 509 25.96 34.64 0.97
N THR A 510 25.92 35.75 1.68
CA THR A 510 26.97 36.80 1.58
C THR A 510 28.37 36.31 1.93
N SER A 511 28.51 35.16 2.57
CA SER A 511 29.78 34.62 3.08
C SER A 511 30.10 33.19 2.60
N ALA A 512 29.18 32.53 1.91
CA ALA A 512 29.36 31.14 1.46
C ALA A 512 28.75 30.94 0.08
N ALA A 513 29.49 30.25 -0.81
CA ALA A 513 28.98 29.88 -2.12
C ALA A 513 27.83 28.91 -1.99
N GLY A 514 26.77 29.12 -2.75
CA GLY A 514 25.64 28.18 -2.91
C GLY A 514 25.94 27.08 -3.91
N VAL A 515 26.91 27.30 -4.80
CA VAL A 515 27.39 26.34 -5.78
C VAL A 515 28.94 26.35 -5.76
N THR A 516 29.56 25.20 -5.58
CA THR A 516 31.01 25.05 -5.47
C THR A 516 31.70 24.74 -6.81
N GLY A 517 30.96 24.38 -7.82
CA GLY A 517 31.44 24.17 -9.20
C GLY A 517 30.80 25.14 -10.18
N ALA A 518 30.55 24.68 -11.40
CA ALA A 518 29.98 25.52 -12.45
C ALA A 518 28.51 25.83 -12.19
N THR A 519 28.12 27.08 -12.45
CA THR A 519 26.73 27.55 -12.49
C THR A 519 26.41 28.02 -13.90
N ALA A 520 25.38 27.45 -14.55
CA ALA A 520 24.89 27.85 -15.86
C ALA A 520 23.38 28.10 -15.79
N ILE A 521 22.94 29.32 -15.95
CA ILE A 521 21.53 29.70 -15.87
C ILE A 521 21.11 30.31 -17.20
N GLY A 522 20.17 29.65 -17.86
CA GLY A 522 19.65 30.00 -19.18
C GLY A 522 20.61 29.62 -20.32
N ASN A 523 20.19 29.91 -21.52
CA ASN A 523 20.91 29.70 -22.77
C ASN A 523 20.46 30.71 -23.85
N ASN A 524 21.00 30.59 -25.06
CA ASN A 524 20.71 31.54 -26.15
C ASN A 524 19.24 31.50 -26.69
N ASN A 525 18.41 30.60 -26.17
CA ASN A 525 16.98 30.52 -26.51
C ASN A 525 16.08 30.90 -25.34
N THR A 526 16.64 31.06 -24.13
CA THR A 526 15.89 31.45 -22.94
C THR A 526 15.23 32.80 -23.15
N GLY A 527 13.96 32.93 -22.81
CA GLY A 527 13.27 34.19 -22.72
C GLY A 527 13.88 35.09 -21.65
N THR A 528 13.09 35.94 -20.99
CA THR A 528 13.60 36.76 -19.91
C THR A 528 14.18 35.91 -18.76
N LEU A 529 15.39 36.24 -18.32
CA LEU A 529 16.00 35.72 -17.11
C LEU A 529 15.84 36.74 -15.97
N THR A 530 15.02 36.45 -15.00
CA THR A 530 14.79 37.31 -13.82
C THR A 530 15.64 36.81 -12.64
N LEU A 531 16.44 37.69 -12.10
CA LEU A 531 17.24 37.50 -10.89
C LEU A 531 16.67 38.42 -9.80
N ASP A 532 15.74 37.88 -9.00
CA ASP A 532 14.99 38.65 -7.99
C ASP A 532 15.64 38.63 -6.61
N GLY A 533 16.70 37.85 -6.45
CA GLY A 533 17.54 37.84 -5.26
C GLY A 533 18.52 39.01 -5.19
N THR A 534 19.15 39.15 -4.04
CA THR A 534 20.20 40.15 -3.80
C THR A 534 21.61 39.55 -3.66
N VAL A 535 21.70 38.21 -3.60
CA VAL A 535 22.97 37.49 -3.36
C VAL A 535 23.09 36.31 -4.34
N TYR A 536 24.17 36.32 -5.11
CA TYR A 536 24.55 35.24 -6.06
C TYR A 536 26.02 34.91 -5.81
N THR A 537 26.29 34.09 -4.79
CA THR A 537 27.65 33.65 -4.43
C THR A 537 27.88 32.25 -5.00
N THR A 538 28.74 32.16 -6.00
CA THR A 538 29.04 30.94 -6.75
C THR A 538 30.54 30.83 -6.98
N ASN A 539 30.99 29.73 -7.61
CA ASN A 539 32.28 29.75 -8.28
C ASN A 539 32.08 30.32 -9.71
N ALA A 540 32.53 29.62 -10.78
CA ALA A 540 32.29 30.12 -12.13
C ALA A 540 30.78 30.17 -12.44
N ALA A 541 30.32 31.31 -12.97
CA ALA A 541 28.90 31.48 -13.27
C ALA A 541 28.66 32.11 -14.66
N THR A 542 27.70 31.56 -15.37
CA THR A 542 27.21 32.11 -16.64
C THR A 542 25.70 32.31 -16.58
N TYR A 543 25.25 33.51 -16.85
CA TYR A 543 23.84 33.92 -16.94
C TYR A 543 23.54 34.31 -18.38
N THR A 544 22.58 33.65 -19.02
CA THR A 544 22.33 33.83 -20.47
C THR A 544 20.83 33.92 -20.77
N ALA A 545 20.43 34.87 -21.55
CA ALA A 545 19.11 34.93 -22.19
C ALA A 545 19.27 35.17 -23.72
N ALA A 546 18.22 35.00 -24.49
CA ALA A 546 18.26 35.13 -25.94
C ALA A 546 18.58 36.58 -26.36
N THR A 547 19.15 36.71 -27.53
CA THR A 547 19.41 38.06 -28.09
C THR A 547 18.10 38.84 -28.28
N GLY A 548 18.00 39.99 -27.65
CA GLY A 548 16.82 40.83 -27.64
C GLY A 548 15.91 40.65 -26.44
N GLU A 549 16.20 39.66 -25.59
CA GLU A 549 15.65 39.48 -24.25
C GLU A 549 16.54 40.15 -23.21
N ASN A 550 16.10 40.18 -21.95
CA ASN A 550 16.83 40.81 -20.85
C ASN A 550 17.26 39.79 -19.77
N ILE A 551 18.29 40.18 -19.02
CA ILE A 551 18.61 39.63 -17.72
C ILE A 551 18.23 40.71 -16.68
N ASP A 552 17.06 40.50 -16.04
CA ASP A 552 16.43 41.50 -15.18
C ASP A 552 16.87 41.32 -13.73
N LEU A 553 17.46 42.37 -13.15
CA LEU A 553 17.81 42.44 -11.73
C LEU A 553 16.68 43.17 -10.98
N THR A 554 15.82 42.39 -10.28
CA THR A 554 14.59 42.93 -9.66
C THR A 554 14.62 42.94 -8.14
N GLY A 555 15.73 42.55 -7.49
CA GLY A 555 15.84 42.39 -6.04
C GLY A 555 15.65 43.65 -5.18
N GLY A 556 15.43 44.83 -5.79
CA GLY A 556 15.05 46.06 -5.10
C GLY A 556 16.13 46.70 -4.18
N ALA A 557 17.38 46.21 -4.25
CA ALA A 557 18.54 46.66 -3.46
C ALA A 557 19.82 46.40 -4.29
N THR A 558 21.00 46.43 -3.67
CA THR A 558 22.22 46.03 -4.37
C THR A 558 22.21 44.52 -4.62
N THR A 559 22.10 44.09 -5.88
CA THR A 559 22.31 42.70 -6.30
C THR A 559 23.81 42.44 -6.40
N THR A 560 24.30 41.51 -5.61
CA THR A 560 25.72 41.17 -5.50
C THR A 560 26.02 39.82 -6.08
N PHE A 561 26.90 39.74 -7.07
CA PHE A 561 27.48 38.55 -7.60
C PHE A 561 28.89 38.40 -7.07
N THR A 562 29.18 37.24 -6.46
CA THR A 562 30.50 36.97 -5.89
C THR A 562 31.02 35.65 -6.36
N SER A 563 32.27 35.58 -6.81
CA SER A 563 32.99 34.32 -7.03
C SER A 563 34.34 34.33 -6.27
N SER A 564 34.88 33.12 -6.06
CA SER A 564 36.18 32.93 -5.42
C SER A 564 37.26 32.74 -6.50
N ASN A 565 37.62 33.84 -7.17
CA ASN A 565 38.60 33.89 -8.28
C ASN A 565 38.19 33.20 -9.59
N ASP A 566 36.92 32.94 -9.78
CA ASP A 566 36.35 32.36 -11.02
C ASP A 566 35.58 33.40 -11.83
N ASP A 567 35.35 33.11 -13.10
CA ASP A 567 34.71 34.05 -14.03
C ASP A 567 33.20 34.19 -13.77
N ILE A 568 32.69 35.40 -13.93
CA ILE A 568 31.27 35.73 -13.96
C ILE A 568 30.95 36.33 -15.32
N THR A 569 30.08 35.63 -16.08
CA THR A 569 29.74 36.00 -17.45
C THR A 569 28.25 36.25 -17.60
N PHE A 570 27.88 37.39 -18.19
CA PHE A 570 26.52 37.69 -18.66
C PHE A 570 26.54 37.62 -20.20
N GLY A 571 25.95 36.53 -20.76
CA GLY A 571 26.00 36.26 -22.19
C GLY A 571 24.79 36.82 -22.94
N THR A 572 24.96 37.19 -24.18
CA THR A 572 24.02 37.58 -25.24
C THR A 572 22.93 38.63 -24.91
N ALA A 573 22.27 38.57 -23.76
CA ALA A 573 21.20 39.51 -23.39
C ALA A 573 21.73 40.69 -22.58
N THR A 574 21.06 41.82 -22.63
CA THR A 574 21.41 43.03 -21.85
C THR A 574 21.00 42.81 -20.39
N VAL A 575 21.85 43.22 -19.45
CA VAL A 575 21.50 43.28 -18.03
C VAL A 575 20.68 44.54 -17.78
N GLU A 576 19.44 44.36 -17.27
CA GLU A 576 18.56 45.49 -16.90
C GLU A 576 18.39 45.58 -15.39
N MET A 577 18.75 46.72 -14.84
CA MET A 577 18.57 47.01 -13.43
C MET A 577 17.22 47.69 -13.20
N ALA A 578 16.35 47.07 -12.39
CA ALA A 578 15.11 47.68 -11.96
C ALA A 578 15.37 48.92 -11.10
N ASN A 579 14.39 49.83 -10.98
CA ASN A 579 14.51 51.05 -10.20
C ASN A 579 14.94 50.78 -8.76
N GLY A 580 16.10 51.34 -8.38
CA GLY A 580 16.72 51.16 -7.09
C GLY A 580 17.58 49.89 -6.93
N SER A 581 17.76 49.07 -7.98
CA SER A 581 18.61 47.89 -7.96
C SER A 581 20.01 48.20 -8.47
N ASN A 582 21.01 48.28 -7.57
CA ASN A 582 22.41 48.44 -7.97
C ASN A 582 23.04 47.09 -8.34
N LEU A 583 24.01 47.11 -9.23
CA LEU A 583 24.80 45.94 -9.60
C LEU A 583 26.19 45.97 -8.94
N LYS A 584 26.53 44.95 -8.19
CA LYS A 584 27.87 44.71 -7.71
C LYS A 584 28.38 43.34 -8.17
N ILE A 585 29.56 43.30 -8.81
CA ILE A 585 30.23 42.03 -9.17
C ILE A 585 31.62 42.06 -8.56
N ASP A 586 31.96 40.98 -7.83
CA ASP A 586 33.24 40.85 -7.12
C ASP A 586 33.82 39.44 -7.34
N THR A 587 34.88 39.34 -8.12
CA THR A 587 35.54 38.05 -8.43
C THR A 587 36.81 37.85 -7.59
N ASP A 588 36.93 38.58 -6.43
CA ASP A 588 38.01 38.51 -5.45
C ASP A 588 39.39 38.99 -5.99
N THR A 589 40.40 38.91 -5.13
CA THR A 589 41.72 39.56 -5.34
C THR A 589 42.62 38.88 -6.35
N LEU A 590 42.52 37.56 -6.53
CA LEU A 590 43.28 36.79 -7.54
C LEU A 590 42.55 36.70 -8.87
N GLY A 591 41.32 37.12 -8.91
CA GLY A 591 40.46 37.58 -9.98
C GLY A 591 40.13 36.66 -11.12
N GLY A 592 38.87 36.20 -11.18
CA GLY A 592 38.22 35.79 -12.41
C GLY A 592 37.86 36.97 -13.31
N ALA A 593 37.57 36.72 -14.57
CA ALA A 593 37.07 37.72 -15.49
C ALA A 593 35.61 38.11 -15.19
N ILE A 594 35.28 39.38 -15.44
CA ILE A 594 33.88 39.86 -15.49
C ILE A 594 33.55 40.19 -16.93
N ASP A 595 32.54 39.50 -17.48
CA ASP A 595 32.07 39.75 -18.84
C ASP A 595 30.61 40.25 -18.85
N LEU A 596 30.46 41.52 -19.24
CA LEU A 596 29.21 42.26 -19.43
C LEU A 596 29.15 42.82 -20.89
N THR A 597 29.76 42.13 -21.87
CA THR A 597 29.87 42.64 -23.26
C THR A 597 28.54 42.87 -23.95
N SER A 598 27.45 42.25 -23.49
CA SER A 598 26.09 42.50 -23.95
C SER A 598 25.50 43.85 -23.54
N GLY A 599 26.14 44.52 -22.54
CA GLY A 599 25.75 45.83 -22.05
C GLY A 599 24.88 45.80 -20.78
N VAL A 600 24.76 46.99 -20.16
CA VAL A 600 23.96 47.20 -18.94
C VAL A 600 23.08 48.41 -19.10
N MET A 601 21.79 48.26 -18.73
CA MET A 601 20.82 49.36 -18.67
C MET A 601 20.28 49.55 -17.26
N GLY A 602 19.88 50.77 -16.92
CA GLY A 602 19.23 51.13 -15.67
C GLY A 602 17.97 51.96 -15.90
N THR A 603 17.38 52.50 -14.84
CA THR A 603 16.17 53.34 -14.91
C THR A 603 16.40 54.79 -14.56
N SER A 604 17.52 55.20 -13.99
CA SER A 604 17.99 56.59 -13.80
C SER A 604 18.88 56.90 -12.59
N SER A 605 19.05 56.00 -11.63
CA SER A 605 19.78 56.28 -10.39
C SER A 605 20.59 55.11 -9.83
N GLU A 606 20.71 54.06 -10.64
CA GLU A 606 21.40 52.83 -10.26
C GLU A 606 22.93 52.97 -10.39
N ASN A 607 23.68 52.22 -9.58
CA ASN A 607 25.13 52.20 -9.62
C ASN A 607 25.65 50.82 -10.05
N ILE A 608 26.79 50.82 -10.73
CA ILE A 608 27.52 49.60 -11.09
C ILE A 608 28.87 49.62 -10.34
N THR A 609 29.22 48.52 -9.69
CA THR A 609 30.52 48.34 -9.05
C THR A 609 31.11 47.01 -9.51
N LEU A 610 32.27 47.03 -10.16
CA LEU A 610 32.98 45.87 -10.69
C LEU A 610 34.34 45.74 -10.07
N THR A 611 34.64 44.61 -9.42
CA THR A 611 35.92 44.31 -8.79
C THR A 611 36.43 42.96 -9.33
N ALA A 612 37.40 42.99 -10.23
CA ALA A 612 37.95 41.79 -10.87
C ALA A 612 39.35 41.41 -10.36
N GLY A 613 39.88 42.08 -9.31
CA GLY A 613 41.24 41.83 -8.83
C GLY A 613 42.29 41.89 -9.95
N THR A 614 42.93 40.77 -10.26
CA THR A 614 43.88 40.67 -11.40
C THR A 614 43.23 40.20 -12.68
N GLY A 615 41.91 39.87 -12.68
CA GLY A 615 41.15 39.45 -13.86
C GLY A 615 40.85 40.63 -14.78
N THR A 616 40.20 40.32 -15.89
CA THR A 616 39.77 41.32 -16.89
C THR A 616 38.31 41.73 -16.65
N VAL A 617 37.98 42.97 -16.94
CA VAL A 617 36.61 43.47 -17.03
C VAL A 617 36.32 43.81 -18.48
N ALA A 618 35.34 43.14 -19.08
CA ALA A 618 34.80 43.45 -20.39
C ALA A 618 33.36 43.97 -20.22
N ILE A 619 33.09 45.16 -20.64
CA ILE A 619 31.77 45.78 -20.56
C ILE A 619 31.39 46.38 -21.93
N GLY A 620 30.17 46.13 -22.34
CA GLY A 620 29.59 46.70 -23.55
C GLY A 620 28.99 48.09 -23.34
N ALA A 621 27.91 48.40 -24.02
CA ALA A 621 27.25 49.69 -23.85
C ALA A 621 26.62 49.81 -22.45
N VAL A 622 26.80 50.95 -21.83
CA VAL A 622 26.24 51.28 -20.51
C VAL A 622 25.25 52.43 -20.65
N GLY A 623 24.07 52.27 -20.07
CA GLY A 623 23.04 53.30 -20.04
C GLY A 623 22.42 53.62 -21.44
N THR A 624 22.40 52.68 -22.39
CA THR A 624 21.73 52.89 -23.69
C THR A 624 20.22 52.89 -23.53
N GLY A 625 19.64 54.09 -23.61
CA GLY A 625 18.18 54.29 -23.51
C GLY A 625 17.75 54.86 -22.17
N THR A 626 18.37 54.49 -21.06
CA THR A 626 18.18 55.06 -19.70
C THR A 626 19.51 55.23 -18.99
N GLU A 627 19.73 56.39 -18.37
CA GLU A 627 21.00 56.71 -17.71
C GLU A 627 21.27 55.85 -16.47
N ILE A 628 22.53 55.61 -16.21
CA ILE A 628 23.04 54.99 -14.97
C ILE A 628 23.74 56.11 -14.16
N ALA A 629 23.59 56.13 -12.84
CA ALA A 629 24.08 57.25 -12.02
C ALA A 629 25.62 57.23 -11.87
N ASP A 630 26.23 56.06 -11.67
CA ASP A 630 27.67 55.90 -11.48
C ASP A 630 28.16 54.51 -11.93
N VAL A 631 29.42 54.41 -12.40
CA VAL A 631 30.04 53.17 -12.86
C VAL A 631 31.41 53.00 -12.22
#